data_980a95c88677af5f4876ec3b3d84d0a8
#
_entry.id   980a95c88677af5f4876ec3b3d84d0a8
#
_cell.length_a   1.000
_cell.length_b   1.000
_cell.length_c   1.000
_cell.angle_alpha   90.00
_cell.angle_beta   90.00
_cell.angle_gamma   90.00
#
_symmetry.space_group_name_H-M   'P 1'
#
loop_
_entity.id
_entity.type
_entity.pdbx_description
1 polymer ?
#
loop_
_entity_poly.entity_id
_entity_poly.type
_entity_poly.pdbx_seq_one_letter_code
_entity_poly.pdbx_strand_id
1 'polypeptide(L)'
;MLLPGSPPASTSFSVEPERRSAQSKVMSYAVKEIFYTLQGEGGQAGRPAVFCRFAGCNLWSGREADRASAVCRFCDTDFVGVDGTEGGRYPDADVLADAAARLWPRERAARFVVCTGGEPLLQLDPPLIAALHARGFEIAVETNGTISPPDGLDWLCVSPKAGAELVVRRGDELKIVVPQDGLDPLDYAALDFRRFSVQPMDGPERGRNTEWAMAFCLAHPQWQLSLQTHKLAGFR
;
A
#
# COMPACT_ATOMS: atom_id res chain seq x y z
N MET A 1 -11.72 85.21 22.84
CA MET A 1 -11.69 84.59 21.53
C MET A 1 -11.27 83.16 21.75
N LEU A 2 -12.21 82.26 21.93
CA LEU A 2 -12.01 80.88 22.29
C LEU A 2 -12.12 80.03 21.02
N LEU A 3 -11.11 79.17 20.78
CA LEU A 3 -11.06 78.23 19.70
C LEU A 3 -11.74 76.88 20.17
N PRO A 4 -12.46 76.23 19.33
CA PRO A 4 -13.18 75.00 19.72
C PRO A 4 -12.30 73.74 19.64
N GLY A 5 -12.48 72.86 20.61
CA GLY A 5 -11.74 71.60 20.77
C GLY A 5 -12.11 70.53 19.74
N SER A 6 -11.10 69.75 19.41
CA SER A 6 -11.21 68.55 18.55
C SER A 6 -11.91 67.39 19.28
N PRO A 7 -12.70 66.58 18.55
CA PRO A 7 -13.32 65.36 19.14
C PRO A 7 -12.33 64.21 19.33
N PRO A 8 -12.60 63.30 20.26
CA PRO A 8 -11.72 62.15 20.52
C PRO A 8 -11.76 61.11 19.42
N ALA A 9 -10.63 60.51 19.16
CA ALA A 9 -10.47 59.42 18.20
C ALA A 9 -11.24 58.16 18.63
N SER A 10 -12.06 57.63 17.74
CA SER A 10 -12.74 56.36 17.91
C SER A 10 -11.78 55.19 17.67
N THR A 11 -11.51 54.42 18.69
CA THR A 11 -10.77 53.14 18.62
C THR A 11 -11.69 52.07 18.05
N SER A 12 -11.48 51.71 16.80
CA SER A 12 -12.12 50.54 16.21
C SER A 12 -11.38 49.29 16.67
N PHE A 13 -11.99 48.46 17.47
CA PHE A 13 -11.57 47.10 17.74
C PHE A 13 -11.86 46.24 16.52
N SER A 14 -10.81 45.84 15.80
CA SER A 14 -10.86 44.81 14.77
C SER A 14 -10.92 43.47 15.46
N VAL A 15 -12.06 42.78 15.42
CA VAL A 15 -12.17 41.39 15.78
C VAL A 15 -11.61 40.57 14.62
N GLU A 16 -10.41 40.02 14.82
CA GLU A 16 -9.87 39.03 13.90
C GLU A 16 -10.81 37.79 13.90
N PRO A 17 -11.15 37.24 12.72
CA PRO A 17 -11.91 36.01 12.68
C PRO A 17 -11.00 34.85 13.18
N GLU A 18 -11.44 34.21 14.25
CA GLU A 18 -10.87 32.94 14.71
C GLU A 18 -10.75 31.97 13.53
N ARG A 19 -9.50 31.60 13.21
CA ARG A 19 -9.23 30.50 12.27
C ARG A 19 -9.82 29.25 12.90
N ARG A 20 -10.98 28.83 12.39
CA ARG A 20 -11.48 27.48 12.65
C ARG A 20 -10.37 26.51 12.20
N SER A 21 -9.75 25.86 13.17
CA SER A 21 -8.88 24.73 12.90
C SER A 21 -9.70 23.72 12.11
N ALA A 22 -9.25 23.38 10.91
CA ALA A 22 -9.80 22.26 10.18
C ALA A 22 -9.63 21.03 11.09
N GLN A 23 -10.70 20.58 11.70
CA GLN A 23 -10.76 19.32 12.39
C GLN A 23 -10.40 18.25 11.36
N SER A 24 -9.18 17.70 11.45
CA SER A 24 -8.78 16.55 10.67
C SER A 24 -9.80 15.46 10.98
N LYS A 25 -10.49 15.00 9.96
CA LYS A 25 -11.42 13.89 10.05
C LYS A 25 -10.58 12.71 10.55
N VAL A 26 -10.79 12.29 11.79
CA VAL A 26 -10.11 11.14 12.35
C VAL A 26 -10.48 9.95 11.49
N MET A 27 -9.54 9.53 10.65
CA MET A 27 -9.72 8.38 9.76
C MET A 27 -9.41 7.13 10.58
N SER A 28 -10.41 6.31 10.84
CA SER A 28 -10.17 4.98 11.40
C SER A 28 -9.69 4.03 10.29
N TYR A 29 -8.72 3.19 10.61
CA TYR A 29 -8.17 2.20 9.69
C TYR A 29 -8.84 0.85 9.89
N ALA A 30 -9.37 0.27 8.82
CA ALA A 30 -9.91 -1.08 8.82
C ALA A 30 -8.81 -2.05 8.38
N VAL A 31 -8.30 -2.84 9.31
CA VAL A 31 -7.18 -3.75 9.10
C VAL A 31 -7.68 -5.18 9.19
N LYS A 32 -7.47 -5.97 8.14
CA LYS A 32 -7.81 -7.39 8.11
C LYS A 32 -6.95 -8.18 9.10
N GLU A 33 -5.63 -7.92 9.07
CA GLU A 33 -4.67 -8.61 9.92
C GLU A 33 -3.32 -7.87 9.99
N ILE A 34 -2.59 -8.09 11.10
CA ILE A 34 -1.19 -7.68 11.24
C ILE A 34 -0.41 -8.89 11.75
N PHE A 35 0.75 -9.21 11.13
CA PHE A 35 1.57 -10.34 11.53
C PHE A 35 3.03 -10.14 11.15
N TYR A 36 3.94 -10.77 11.88
CA TYR A 36 5.38 -10.77 11.60
C TYR A 36 5.77 -12.03 10.84
N THR A 37 6.46 -11.87 9.72
CA THR A 37 6.92 -12.96 8.86
C THR A 37 8.07 -12.51 7.96
N LEU A 38 8.32 -13.21 6.85
CA LEU A 38 9.21 -12.79 5.79
C LEU A 38 8.40 -12.23 4.62
N GLN A 39 8.94 -11.21 3.91
CA GLN A 39 8.41 -10.86 2.60
C GLN A 39 8.66 -12.02 1.64
N GLY A 40 7.59 -12.52 1.04
CA GLY A 40 7.63 -13.71 0.17
C GLY A 40 7.77 -13.40 -1.32
N GLU A 41 7.74 -12.12 -1.73
CA GLU A 41 7.62 -11.72 -3.12
C GLU A 41 8.52 -10.54 -3.47
N GLY A 42 8.81 -10.40 -4.78
CA GLY A 42 9.46 -9.22 -5.35
C GLY A 42 10.86 -8.94 -4.86
N GLY A 43 11.26 -7.69 -4.98
CA GLY A 43 12.62 -7.23 -4.68
C GLY A 43 13.01 -7.27 -3.21
N GLN A 44 12.05 -7.37 -2.31
CA GLN A 44 12.26 -7.45 -0.86
C GLN A 44 12.09 -8.88 -0.31
N ALA A 45 11.97 -9.89 -1.18
CA ALA A 45 11.79 -11.29 -0.78
C ALA A 45 12.90 -11.77 0.17
N GLY A 46 12.50 -12.54 1.20
CA GLY A 46 13.37 -13.06 2.24
C GLY A 46 13.63 -12.10 3.40
N ARG A 47 13.20 -10.84 3.31
CA ARG A 47 13.39 -9.84 4.35
C ARG A 47 12.34 -10.00 5.46
N PRO A 48 12.73 -10.04 6.77
CA PRO A 48 11.76 -9.97 7.87
C PRO A 48 10.91 -8.72 7.80
N ALA A 49 9.61 -8.86 7.99
CA ALA A 49 8.64 -7.76 7.88
C ALA A 49 7.44 -7.94 8.80
N VAL A 50 6.84 -6.84 9.22
CA VAL A 50 5.48 -6.82 9.73
C VAL A 50 4.56 -6.53 8.56
N PHE A 51 3.64 -7.43 8.28
CA PHE A 51 2.60 -7.21 7.29
C PHE A 51 1.40 -6.54 7.93
N CYS A 52 0.97 -5.41 7.38
CA CYS A 52 -0.27 -4.74 7.71
C CYS A 52 -1.22 -4.86 6.51
N ARG A 53 -2.18 -5.77 6.59
CA ARG A 53 -3.15 -6.02 5.54
C ARG A 53 -4.42 -5.22 5.79
N PHE A 54 -4.63 -4.18 5.00
CA PHE A 54 -5.85 -3.38 5.03
C PHE A 54 -7.04 -4.12 4.43
N ALA A 55 -8.22 -3.88 4.98
CA ALA A 55 -9.46 -4.41 4.46
C ALA A 55 -9.97 -3.56 3.30
N GLY A 56 -10.57 -4.24 2.29
CA GLY A 56 -11.20 -3.60 1.14
C GLY A 56 -10.28 -3.39 -0.07
N CYS A 57 -10.87 -3.42 -1.25
CA CYS A 57 -10.21 -3.21 -2.54
C CYS A 57 -11.17 -2.49 -3.50
N ASN A 58 -10.62 -1.69 -4.41
CA ASN A 58 -11.38 -1.00 -5.44
C ASN A 58 -11.55 -1.82 -6.74
N LEU A 59 -10.86 -2.96 -6.88
CA LEU A 59 -10.91 -3.79 -8.09
C LEU A 59 -11.72 -5.08 -7.92
N TRP A 60 -12.02 -5.46 -6.69
CA TRP A 60 -12.85 -6.61 -6.34
C TRP A 60 -13.45 -6.43 -4.95
N SER A 61 -14.69 -6.87 -4.76
CA SER A 61 -15.36 -6.82 -3.45
C SER A 61 -14.81 -7.82 -2.42
N GLY A 62 -14.03 -8.80 -2.88
CA GLY A 62 -13.56 -9.93 -2.08
C GLY A 62 -14.59 -11.04 -1.91
N ARG A 63 -15.79 -10.90 -2.51
CA ARG A 63 -16.84 -11.92 -2.44
C ARG A 63 -16.79 -12.79 -3.69
N GLU A 64 -16.80 -14.11 -3.50
CA GLU A 64 -16.71 -15.04 -4.62
C GLU A 64 -17.86 -14.88 -5.63
N ALA A 65 -19.05 -14.52 -5.16
CA ALA A 65 -20.22 -14.26 -6.03
C ALA A 65 -19.98 -13.12 -7.03
N ASP A 66 -19.10 -12.16 -6.71
CA ASP A 66 -18.81 -11.00 -7.54
C ASP A 66 -17.56 -11.21 -8.43
N ARG A 67 -16.83 -12.32 -8.28
CA ARG A 67 -15.55 -12.57 -8.96
C ARG A 67 -15.65 -12.49 -10.49
N ALA A 68 -16.72 -13.02 -11.06
CA ALA A 68 -16.90 -13.02 -12.50
C ALA A 68 -17.01 -11.61 -13.12
N SER A 69 -17.52 -10.64 -12.35
CA SER A 69 -17.64 -9.22 -12.76
C SER A 69 -16.50 -8.34 -12.26
N ALA A 70 -15.58 -8.87 -11.45
CA ALA A 70 -14.45 -8.12 -10.91
C ALA A 70 -13.43 -7.76 -12.00
N VAL A 71 -12.74 -6.63 -11.83
CA VAL A 71 -11.57 -6.29 -12.63
C VAL A 71 -10.43 -7.26 -12.32
N CYS A 72 -10.10 -7.45 -11.04
CA CYS A 72 -9.11 -8.43 -10.59
C CYS A 72 -9.79 -9.77 -10.26
N ARG A 73 -9.81 -10.73 -11.22
CA ARG A 73 -10.50 -12.02 -11.06
C ARG A 73 -9.66 -13.12 -10.43
N PHE A 74 -8.34 -12.95 -10.37
CA PHE A 74 -7.37 -13.96 -9.90
C PHE A 74 -6.84 -13.69 -8.49
N CYS A 75 -7.41 -12.73 -7.78
CA CYS A 75 -6.97 -12.38 -6.43
C CYS A 75 -7.09 -13.57 -5.49
N ASP A 76 -5.99 -13.92 -4.83
CA ASP A 76 -5.85 -15.02 -3.87
C ASP A 76 -5.74 -14.52 -2.41
N THR A 77 -5.93 -13.22 -2.20
CA THR A 77 -5.80 -12.57 -0.90
C THR A 77 -7.15 -12.45 -0.21
N ASP A 78 -7.24 -12.90 1.03
CA ASP A 78 -8.35 -12.58 1.91
C ASP A 78 -8.13 -11.21 2.56
N PHE A 79 -8.91 -10.24 2.13
CA PHE A 79 -8.92 -8.86 2.65
C PHE A 79 -10.32 -8.42 3.14
N VAL A 80 -11.25 -9.36 3.26
CA VAL A 80 -12.63 -9.06 3.69
C VAL A 80 -12.72 -9.12 5.21
N GLY A 81 -13.37 -8.12 5.80
CA GLY A 81 -13.52 -8.03 7.24
C GLY A 81 -12.27 -7.54 7.98
N VAL A 82 -12.28 -7.68 9.29
CA VAL A 82 -11.21 -7.21 10.20
C VAL A 82 -10.94 -8.26 11.29
N ASP A 83 -11.14 -9.52 10.99
CA ASP A 83 -11.23 -10.66 11.92
C ASP A 83 -9.99 -11.56 11.92
N GLY A 84 -8.92 -11.16 11.21
CA GLY A 84 -7.64 -11.86 11.23
C GLY A 84 -6.81 -11.56 12.48
N THR A 85 -5.60 -12.11 12.54
CA THR A 85 -4.65 -11.89 13.64
C THR A 85 -4.36 -10.39 13.80
N GLU A 86 -4.54 -9.83 15.01
CA GLU A 86 -4.41 -8.39 15.26
C GLU A 86 -5.26 -7.53 14.32
N GLY A 87 -6.29 -8.12 13.70
CA GLY A 87 -7.26 -7.42 12.87
C GLY A 87 -8.18 -6.54 13.71
N GLY A 88 -8.71 -5.47 13.12
CA GLY A 88 -9.58 -4.57 13.85
C GLY A 88 -9.83 -3.25 13.13
N ARG A 89 -10.61 -2.39 13.81
CA ARG A 89 -10.74 -0.97 13.45
C ARG A 89 -9.87 -0.16 14.40
N TYR A 90 -8.81 0.40 13.86
CA TYR A 90 -7.88 1.24 14.60
C TYR A 90 -8.34 2.69 14.54
N PRO A 91 -8.55 3.37 15.69
CA PRO A 91 -9.17 4.69 15.73
C PRO A 91 -8.28 5.79 15.12
N ASP A 92 -6.97 5.60 15.15
CA ASP A 92 -5.99 6.57 14.65
C ASP A 92 -4.68 5.89 14.23
N ALA A 93 -3.78 6.69 13.66
CA ALA A 93 -2.50 6.26 13.13
C ALA A 93 -1.54 5.75 14.21
N ASP A 94 -1.52 6.38 15.38
CA ASP A 94 -0.64 6.01 16.48
C ASP A 94 -0.98 4.63 17.03
N VAL A 95 -2.26 4.37 17.24
CA VAL A 95 -2.73 3.06 17.73
C VAL A 95 -2.40 1.94 16.74
N LEU A 96 -2.54 2.19 15.43
CA LEU A 96 -2.18 1.21 14.41
C LEU A 96 -0.67 0.99 14.34
N ALA A 97 0.11 2.06 14.35
CA ALA A 97 1.57 1.97 14.32
C ALA A 97 2.14 1.29 15.57
N ASP A 98 1.54 1.49 16.74
CA ASP A 98 1.89 0.77 17.98
C ASP A 98 1.57 -0.73 17.88
N ALA A 99 0.45 -1.09 17.24
CA ALA A 99 0.11 -2.49 17.00
C ALA A 99 1.19 -3.17 16.13
N ALA A 100 1.60 -2.54 15.04
CA ALA A 100 2.69 -3.05 14.20
C ALA A 100 4.02 -3.13 14.99
N ALA A 101 4.34 -2.11 15.78
CA ALA A 101 5.60 -2.06 16.54
C ALA A 101 5.71 -3.15 17.61
N ARG A 102 4.60 -3.56 18.22
CA ARG A 102 4.57 -4.66 19.22
C ARG A 102 4.97 -6.01 18.62
N LEU A 103 4.72 -6.23 17.34
CA LEU A 103 5.04 -7.50 16.67
C LEU A 103 6.51 -7.58 16.25
N TRP A 104 7.22 -6.45 16.14
CA TRP A 104 8.64 -6.46 15.79
C TRP A 104 9.50 -6.90 16.97
N PRO A 105 10.45 -7.84 16.81
CA PRO A 105 11.35 -8.26 17.88
C PRO A 105 12.15 -7.08 18.44
N ARG A 106 12.09 -6.85 19.76
CA ARG A 106 12.61 -5.65 20.44
C ARG A 106 14.11 -5.40 20.22
N GLU A 107 14.87 -6.45 20.07
CA GLU A 107 16.33 -6.42 19.97
C GLU A 107 16.84 -6.14 18.55
N ARG A 108 15.95 -6.02 17.56
CA ARG A 108 16.34 -5.83 16.18
C ARG A 108 16.09 -4.41 15.71
N ALA A 109 17.17 -3.78 15.19
CA ALA A 109 17.11 -2.55 14.41
C ALA A 109 16.56 -2.82 13.01
N ALA A 110 16.39 -1.80 12.19
CA ALA A 110 15.94 -1.86 10.80
C ALA A 110 14.54 -2.50 10.65
N ARG A 111 13.56 -1.92 11.35
CA ARG A 111 12.17 -2.33 11.27
C ARG A 111 11.62 -2.12 9.86
N PHE A 112 10.86 -3.11 9.39
CA PHE A 112 10.27 -3.08 8.07
C PHE A 112 8.79 -3.46 8.13
N VAL A 113 7.93 -2.62 7.57
CA VAL A 113 6.49 -2.88 7.45
C VAL A 113 6.10 -2.94 5.98
N VAL A 114 5.28 -3.93 5.63
CA VAL A 114 4.66 -4.05 4.32
C VAL A 114 3.19 -3.73 4.44
N CYS A 115 2.80 -2.57 3.96
CA CYS A 115 1.42 -2.15 3.82
C CYS A 115 0.83 -2.79 2.56
N THR A 116 -0.11 -3.67 2.74
CA THR A 116 -0.75 -4.46 1.69
C THR A 116 -2.25 -4.62 1.98
N GLY A 117 -2.92 -5.57 1.35
CA GLY A 117 -4.31 -5.88 1.64
C GLY A 117 -5.10 -6.18 0.39
N GLY A 118 -6.32 -5.64 0.27
CA GLY A 118 -6.98 -5.43 -1.00
C GLY A 118 -6.24 -4.32 -1.77
N GLU A 119 -6.54 -3.06 -1.43
CA GLU A 119 -5.76 -1.91 -1.91
C GLU A 119 -5.41 -1.00 -0.73
N PRO A 120 -4.14 -0.98 -0.29
CA PRO A 120 -3.73 -0.21 0.89
C PRO A 120 -3.87 1.30 0.71
N LEU A 121 -3.71 1.82 -0.51
CA LEU A 121 -3.80 3.26 -0.78
C LEU A 121 -5.22 3.84 -0.64
N LEU A 122 -6.23 3.01 -0.41
CA LEU A 122 -7.55 3.47 0.03
C LEU A 122 -7.54 4.04 1.45
N GLN A 123 -6.56 3.65 2.27
CA GLN A 123 -6.52 3.98 3.70
C GLN A 123 -5.17 4.54 4.16
N LEU A 124 -4.06 4.16 3.53
CA LEU A 124 -2.72 4.62 3.89
C LEU A 124 -2.58 6.12 3.60
N ASP A 125 -2.39 6.89 4.64
CA ASP A 125 -2.36 8.34 4.60
C ASP A 125 -1.08 8.92 5.27
N PRO A 126 -0.77 10.21 5.09
CA PRO A 126 0.41 10.84 5.69
C PRO A 126 0.51 10.72 7.21
N PRO A 127 -0.59 10.80 8.00
CA PRO A 127 -0.52 10.55 9.44
C PRO A 127 0.00 9.16 9.81
N LEU A 128 -0.46 8.10 9.13
CA LEU A 128 0.01 6.74 9.38
C LEU A 128 1.46 6.53 8.96
N ILE A 129 1.88 7.10 7.84
CA ILE A 129 3.29 7.08 7.40
C ILE A 129 4.18 7.73 8.45
N ALA A 130 3.81 8.92 8.93
CA ALA A 130 4.56 9.62 9.98
C ALA A 130 4.62 8.82 11.29
N ALA A 131 3.51 8.18 11.69
CA ALA A 131 3.44 7.37 12.89
C ALA A 131 4.31 6.11 12.80
N LEU A 132 4.38 5.44 11.65
CA LEU A 132 5.24 4.29 11.39
C LEU A 132 6.72 4.69 11.38
N HIS A 133 7.09 5.78 10.71
CA HIS A 133 8.45 6.32 10.73
C HIS A 133 8.89 6.72 12.14
N ALA A 134 8.01 7.34 12.94
CA ALA A 134 8.31 7.68 14.34
C ALA A 134 8.64 6.44 15.20
N ARG A 135 8.20 5.25 14.77
CA ARG A 135 8.51 3.95 15.41
C ARG A 135 9.69 3.23 14.75
N GLY A 136 10.37 3.90 13.81
CA GLY A 136 11.59 3.42 13.14
C GLY A 136 11.32 2.38 12.06
N PHE A 137 10.12 2.34 11.49
CA PHE A 137 9.83 1.49 10.34
C PHE A 137 10.27 2.12 9.02
N GLU A 138 10.90 1.33 8.18
CA GLU A 138 10.93 1.49 6.74
C GLU A 138 9.61 0.95 6.18
N ILE A 139 8.97 1.67 5.28
CA ILE A 139 7.60 1.42 4.82
C ILE A 139 7.60 0.98 3.37
N ALA A 140 7.19 -0.26 3.11
CA ALA A 140 6.88 -0.74 1.78
C ALA A 140 5.37 -0.78 1.54
N VAL A 141 4.97 -0.54 0.29
CA VAL A 141 3.58 -0.65 -0.16
C VAL A 141 3.49 -1.59 -1.35
N GLU A 142 2.52 -2.50 -1.28
CA GLU A 142 2.09 -3.36 -2.38
C GLU A 142 0.74 -2.87 -2.89
N THR A 143 0.70 -2.20 -4.06
CA THR A 143 -0.51 -1.57 -4.61
C THR A 143 -0.84 -2.07 -6.01
N ASN A 144 -2.11 -2.01 -6.38
CA ASN A 144 -2.54 -2.25 -7.77
C ASN A 144 -2.25 -1.08 -8.71
N GLY A 145 -1.80 0.07 -8.17
CA GLY A 145 -1.36 1.24 -8.93
C GLY A 145 -2.46 2.13 -9.49
N THR A 146 -3.71 1.93 -9.08
CA THR A 146 -4.85 2.75 -9.55
C THR A 146 -5.07 4.03 -8.75
N ILE A 147 -4.34 4.20 -7.64
CA ILE A 147 -4.45 5.35 -6.74
C ILE A 147 -3.05 5.94 -6.55
N SER A 148 -2.93 7.28 -6.61
CA SER A 148 -1.67 7.97 -6.35
C SER A 148 -1.23 7.75 -4.90
N PRO A 149 0.02 7.32 -4.66
CA PRO A 149 0.53 7.13 -3.31
C PRO A 149 0.78 8.48 -2.64
N PRO A 150 0.65 8.58 -1.30
CA PRO A 150 1.16 9.70 -0.55
C PRO A 150 2.70 9.71 -0.54
N ASP A 151 3.28 10.86 -0.22
CA ASP A 151 4.73 10.98 -0.03
C ASP A 151 5.21 10.25 1.23
N GLY A 152 6.49 9.90 1.26
CA GLY A 152 7.15 9.32 2.43
C GLY A 152 7.17 7.79 2.45
N LEU A 153 6.91 7.12 1.34
CA LEU A 153 7.12 5.68 1.21
C LEU A 153 8.58 5.38 0.90
N ASP A 154 9.13 4.33 1.52
CA ASP A 154 10.52 3.93 1.32
C ASP A 154 10.67 2.89 0.20
N TRP A 155 9.60 2.12 -0.07
CA TRP A 155 9.53 1.16 -1.16
C TRP A 155 8.11 1.11 -1.74
N LEU A 156 7.99 1.38 -3.03
CA LEU A 156 6.71 1.31 -3.75
C LEU A 156 6.76 0.20 -4.80
N CYS A 157 6.04 -0.88 -4.52
CA CYS A 157 5.80 -1.98 -5.46
C CYS A 157 4.41 -1.84 -6.09
N VAL A 158 4.39 -1.74 -7.40
CA VAL A 158 3.16 -1.58 -8.19
C VAL A 158 2.88 -2.84 -8.98
N SER A 159 1.68 -3.38 -8.85
CA SER A 159 1.24 -4.59 -9.53
C SER A 159 0.02 -4.30 -10.42
N PRO A 160 0.21 -3.89 -11.69
CA PRO A 160 -0.89 -3.58 -12.61
C PRO A 160 -1.85 -4.75 -12.80
N LYS A 161 -3.12 -4.42 -13.01
CA LYS A 161 -4.18 -5.39 -13.28
C LYS A 161 -4.81 -5.10 -14.63
N ALA A 162 -4.96 -6.12 -15.45
CA ALA A 162 -5.61 -6.01 -16.75
C ALA A 162 -7.02 -5.41 -16.58
N GLY A 163 -7.35 -4.44 -17.43
CA GLY A 163 -8.66 -3.75 -17.37
C GLY A 163 -8.75 -2.61 -16.34
N ALA A 164 -7.69 -2.38 -15.53
CA ALA A 164 -7.61 -1.23 -14.63
C ALA A 164 -6.71 -0.13 -15.22
N GLU A 165 -7.05 1.13 -14.98
CA GLU A 165 -6.18 2.26 -15.33
C GLU A 165 -4.97 2.30 -14.40
N LEU A 166 -3.76 2.32 -14.95
CA LEU A 166 -2.52 2.49 -14.20
C LEU A 166 -2.22 3.98 -14.01
N VAL A 167 -2.47 4.49 -12.80
CA VAL A 167 -2.18 5.87 -12.39
C VAL A 167 -0.71 6.02 -11.98
N VAL A 168 -0.18 5.03 -11.24
CA VAL A 168 1.20 5.04 -10.73
C VAL A 168 2.16 4.51 -11.79
N ARG A 169 2.93 5.40 -12.40
CA ARG A 169 3.83 5.07 -13.52
C ARG A 169 5.31 5.12 -13.17
N ARG A 170 5.65 5.31 -11.90
CA ARG A 170 7.02 5.31 -11.37
C ARG A 170 7.05 4.73 -9.96
N GLY A 171 8.18 4.16 -9.55
CA GLY A 171 8.36 3.56 -8.23
C GLY A 171 9.62 2.72 -8.14
N ASP A 172 9.69 1.89 -7.11
CA ASP A 172 10.86 1.02 -6.90
C ASP A 172 10.73 -0.30 -7.66
N GLU A 173 9.53 -0.89 -7.68
CA GLU A 173 9.29 -2.15 -8.38
C GLU A 173 7.96 -2.15 -9.13
N LEU A 174 8.00 -2.58 -10.38
CA LEU A 174 6.82 -3.00 -11.13
C LEU A 174 6.79 -4.53 -11.14
N LYS A 175 5.78 -5.13 -10.49
CA LYS A 175 5.62 -6.59 -10.37
C LYS A 175 4.33 -7.03 -11.06
N ILE A 176 4.46 -7.71 -12.18
CA ILE A 176 3.32 -8.13 -13.00
C ILE A 176 3.03 -9.62 -12.78
N VAL A 177 1.83 -9.92 -12.30
CA VAL A 177 1.33 -11.31 -12.24
C VAL A 177 1.02 -11.78 -13.65
N VAL A 178 1.49 -12.95 -14.02
CA VAL A 178 1.34 -13.49 -15.38
C VAL A 178 0.83 -14.93 -15.38
N PRO A 179 0.01 -15.31 -16.37
CA PRO A 179 -0.59 -14.49 -17.43
C PRO A 179 -1.78 -13.66 -16.95
N GLN A 180 -2.07 -12.56 -17.60
CA GLN A 180 -3.34 -11.83 -17.49
C GLN A 180 -3.85 -11.54 -18.91
N ASP A 181 -5.10 -11.88 -19.18
CA ASP A 181 -5.71 -11.60 -20.49
C ASP A 181 -5.73 -10.09 -20.76
N GLY A 182 -5.15 -9.67 -21.89
CA GLY A 182 -5.10 -8.25 -22.27
C GLY A 182 -4.01 -7.44 -21.59
N LEU A 183 -3.01 -8.07 -20.95
CA LEU A 183 -1.86 -7.40 -20.38
C LEU A 183 -0.56 -8.08 -20.84
N ASP A 184 0.27 -7.32 -21.58
CA ASP A 184 1.63 -7.73 -21.95
C ASP A 184 2.63 -6.98 -21.06
N PRO A 185 3.52 -7.66 -20.33
CA PRO A 185 4.56 -7.00 -19.55
C PRO A 185 5.42 -6.01 -20.35
N LEU A 186 5.63 -6.24 -21.63
CA LEU A 186 6.44 -5.36 -22.49
C LEU A 186 5.83 -3.98 -22.68
N ASP A 187 4.51 -3.82 -22.60
CA ASP A 187 3.84 -2.52 -22.66
C ASP A 187 4.22 -1.60 -21.48
N TYR A 188 4.78 -2.17 -20.42
CA TYR A 188 5.19 -1.47 -19.21
C TYR A 188 6.72 -1.26 -19.12
N ALA A 189 7.50 -1.82 -20.04
CA ALA A 189 8.96 -1.83 -19.96
C ALA A 189 9.62 -0.43 -20.02
N ALA A 190 8.90 0.59 -20.51
CA ALA A 190 9.37 1.97 -20.60
C ALA A 190 8.95 2.85 -19.42
N LEU A 191 8.27 2.29 -18.40
CA LEU A 191 7.88 3.03 -17.21
C LEU A 191 9.07 3.29 -16.30
N ASP A 192 8.96 4.32 -15.44
CA ASP A 192 10.03 4.76 -14.56
C ASP A 192 10.06 3.94 -13.24
N PHE A 193 10.47 2.68 -13.36
CA PHE A 193 10.68 1.78 -12.23
C PHE A 193 12.13 1.31 -12.18
N ARG A 194 12.66 1.18 -10.96
CA ARG A 194 14.04 0.68 -10.75
C ARG A 194 14.16 -0.81 -11.02
N ARG A 195 13.06 -1.55 -10.81
CA ARG A 195 12.99 -3.00 -10.93
C ARG A 195 11.73 -3.43 -11.66
N PHE A 196 11.86 -4.42 -12.53
CA PHE A 196 10.76 -5.04 -13.25
C PHE A 196 10.72 -6.52 -12.91
N SER A 197 9.57 -7.01 -12.48
CA SER A 197 9.38 -8.40 -12.08
C SER A 197 8.13 -8.99 -12.73
N VAL A 198 8.22 -10.23 -13.18
CA VAL A 198 7.05 -11.06 -13.51
C VAL A 198 6.89 -12.14 -12.46
N GLN A 199 5.64 -12.35 -12.05
CA GLN A 199 5.28 -13.33 -11.02
C GLN A 199 4.26 -14.30 -11.58
N PRO A 200 4.55 -15.63 -11.56
CA PRO A 200 3.58 -16.61 -12.00
C PRO A 200 2.28 -16.53 -11.20
N MET A 201 1.14 -16.47 -11.88
CA MET A 201 -0.17 -16.57 -11.24
C MET A 201 -0.30 -17.92 -10.56
N ASP A 202 -0.70 -17.90 -9.29
CA ASP A 202 -0.98 -19.10 -8.52
C ASP A 202 -2.30 -19.77 -8.98
N GLY A 203 -2.42 -21.06 -8.71
CA GLY A 203 -3.59 -21.88 -9.06
C GLY A 203 -3.20 -23.17 -9.76
N PRO A 204 -4.17 -23.84 -10.41
CA PRO A 204 -3.94 -25.12 -11.08
C PRO A 204 -2.83 -25.09 -12.13
N GLU A 205 -2.68 -23.97 -12.83
CA GLU A 205 -1.69 -23.78 -13.90
C GLU A 205 -0.35 -23.20 -13.40
N ARG A 206 -0.09 -23.14 -12.09
CA ARG A 206 1.12 -22.51 -11.52
C ARG A 206 2.41 -23.02 -12.17
N GLY A 207 2.54 -24.32 -12.41
CA GLY A 207 3.73 -24.91 -13.06
C GLY A 207 3.97 -24.30 -14.43
N ARG A 208 2.96 -24.32 -15.29
CA ARG A 208 2.99 -23.74 -16.64
C ARG A 208 3.28 -22.23 -16.62
N ASN A 209 2.63 -21.51 -15.71
CA ASN A 209 2.84 -20.06 -15.54
C ASN A 209 4.28 -19.77 -15.10
N THR A 210 4.87 -20.64 -14.28
CA THR A 210 6.28 -20.51 -13.83
C THR A 210 7.24 -20.74 -15.00
N GLU A 211 7.02 -21.77 -15.81
CA GLU A 211 7.81 -22.03 -17.01
C GLU A 211 7.76 -20.84 -17.98
N TRP A 212 6.57 -20.28 -18.20
CA TRP A 212 6.39 -19.10 -19.03
C TRP A 212 7.16 -17.89 -18.48
N ALA A 213 7.03 -17.60 -17.17
CA ALA A 213 7.71 -16.48 -16.52
C ALA A 213 9.23 -16.61 -16.57
N MET A 214 9.76 -17.82 -16.39
CA MET A 214 11.20 -18.11 -16.53
C MET A 214 11.69 -17.86 -17.96
N ALA A 215 10.98 -18.39 -18.96
CA ALA A 215 11.32 -18.19 -20.36
C ALA A 215 11.26 -16.70 -20.75
N PHE A 216 10.25 -15.98 -20.25
CA PHE A 216 10.13 -14.53 -20.44
C PHE A 216 11.34 -13.76 -19.87
N CYS A 217 11.74 -14.04 -18.62
CA CYS A 217 12.91 -13.40 -18.01
C CYS A 217 14.21 -13.71 -18.77
N LEU A 218 14.39 -14.94 -19.27
CA LEU A 218 15.56 -15.32 -20.06
C LEU A 218 15.61 -14.57 -21.39
N ALA A 219 14.46 -14.31 -22.01
CA ALA A 219 14.35 -13.54 -23.26
C ALA A 219 14.47 -12.03 -23.03
N HIS A 220 14.14 -11.54 -21.83
CA HIS A 220 14.10 -10.12 -21.49
C HIS A 220 14.88 -9.83 -20.21
N PRO A 221 16.23 -9.69 -20.25
CA PRO A 221 17.10 -9.63 -19.06
C PRO A 221 16.86 -8.49 -18.09
N GLN A 222 16.10 -7.47 -18.47
CA GLN A 222 15.65 -6.39 -17.59
C GLN A 222 14.56 -6.83 -16.60
N TRP A 223 13.89 -7.96 -16.89
CA TRP A 223 12.84 -8.53 -16.06
C TRP A 223 13.41 -9.61 -15.15
N GLN A 224 12.91 -9.67 -13.93
CA GLN A 224 13.30 -10.64 -12.93
C GLN A 224 12.12 -11.54 -12.57
N LEU A 225 12.42 -12.79 -12.23
CA LEU A 225 11.43 -13.73 -11.75
C LEU A 225 11.12 -13.41 -10.27
N SER A 226 9.88 -13.12 -9.97
CA SER A 226 9.34 -13.11 -8.60
C SER A 226 8.56 -14.39 -8.36
N LEU A 227 8.80 -15.03 -7.22
CA LEU A 227 8.01 -16.20 -6.79
C LEU A 227 7.27 -15.87 -5.50
N GLN A 228 6.18 -16.58 -5.24
CA GLN A 228 5.49 -16.55 -3.94
C GLN A 228 6.19 -17.55 -3.00
N THR A 229 7.36 -17.17 -2.49
CA THR A 229 8.23 -18.07 -1.70
C THR A 229 7.56 -18.52 -0.40
N HIS A 230 6.65 -17.74 0.16
CA HIS A 230 5.84 -18.12 1.30
C HIS A 230 4.98 -19.37 1.02
N LYS A 231 4.40 -19.50 -0.18
CA LYS A 231 3.64 -20.68 -0.58
C LYS A 231 4.51 -21.90 -0.85
N LEU A 232 5.78 -21.68 -1.26
CA LEU A 232 6.74 -22.76 -1.52
C LEU A 232 7.35 -23.31 -0.23
N ALA A 233 7.68 -22.42 0.72
CA ALA A 233 8.33 -22.77 1.97
C ALA A 233 7.38 -22.98 3.16
N GLY A 234 6.09 -22.68 2.97
CA GLY A 234 5.04 -22.92 3.97
C GLY A 234 5.05 -21.93 5.14
N PHE A 235 5.59 -20.73 4.96
CA PHE A 235 5.44 -19.65 5.95
C PHE A 235 4.27 -18.72 5.58
N ARG A 236 3.83 -17.93 6.57
CA ARG A 236 2.70 -17.02 6.40
C ARG A 236 3.11 -15.76 5.63
#